data_1e47e2ffe9f8d5fb8b49266c97623be2
#
_entry.id   1e47e2ffe9f8d5fb8b49266c97623be2
#
_cell.length_a   1.000
_cell.length_b   1.000
_cell.length_c   1.000
_cell.angle_alpha   90.00
_cell.angle_beta   90.00
_cell.angle_gamma   90.00
#
_symmetry.space_group_name_H-M   'P 1'
#
loop_
_entity.id
_entity.type
_entity.pdbx_description
1 polymer ?
#
loop_
_entity_poly.entity_id
_entity_poly.type
_entity_poly.pdbx_seq_one_letter_code
_entity_poly.pdbx_strand_id
1 'polypeptide(L)'
;MTTKEIIELLKERETDYLKTKTFSQLPGIYAFFYIGNDFPLLGDSVYKHQIIYIGKTESSQEKRDSKTHFTTGKTGSSTVRKSIGSLLCAQENLKPIPRNDTDYAKGSFSQFKFDNASEIKITDWMENNLALSFYEYPKTKHEIEDLETEIINELVPILNISKNPKNPFKGTLQLLRKNCASIAIKSSDFKSLDPERKKTHIIEIIKKPLGTSSSGIIYIDNISKSDVKSRNIRIKVENKHLFPAEKLGQPISYTLGFKVGDTDFNAKYTIGSWDGKSRSGVLKLGDRIYQEILKIQSGVNLKISKSKDNKYIIERL
;
A
#
# COMPACT_ATOMS: atom_id res chain seq x y z
N MET A 1 -32.67 0.98 11.02
CA MET A 1 -32.32 0.75 9.60
C MET A 1 -31.11 -0.19 9.59
N THR A 2 -31.17 -1.24 8.82
CA THR A 2 -30.09 -2.21 8.68
C THR A 2 -29.05 -1.72 7.67
N THR A 3 -27.85 -2.29 7.71
CA THR A 3 -26.79 -1.98 6.73
C THR A 3 -27.24 -2.21 5.28
N LYS A 4 -28.05 -3.25 5.05
CA LYS A 4 -28.60 -3.53 3.70
C LYS A 4 -29.56 -2.46 3.23
N GLU A 5 -30.45 -1.99 4.08
CA GLU A 5 -31.38 -0.88 3.76
C GLU A 5 -30.62 0.42 3.44
N ILE A 6 -29.52 0.69 4.17
CA ILE A 6 -28.67 1.85 3.89
C ILE A 6 -27.95 1.71 2.54
N ILE A 7 -27.48 0.52 2.20
CA ILE A 7 -26.87 0.25 0.89
C ILE A 7 -27.86 0.49 -0.25
N GLU A 8 -29.10 0.02 -0.12
CA GLU A 8 -30.13 0.27 -1.14
C GLU A 8 -30.46 1.76 -1.25
N LEU A 9 -30.57 2.49 -0.15
CA LEU A 9 -30.75 3.95 -0.18
C LEU A 9 -29.58 4.68 -0.85
N LEU A 10 -28.34 4.21 -0.63
CA LEU A 10 -27.18 4.77 -1.32
C LEU A 10 -27.28 4.55 -2.83
N LYS A 11 -27.73 3.38 -3.29
CA LYS A 11 -27.94 3.09 -4.71
C LYS A 11 -29.07 3.92 -5.32
N GLU A 12 -30.19 4.03 -4.64
CA GLU A 12 -31.34 4.83 -5.09
C GLU A 12 -31.02 6.32 -5.24
N ARG A 13 -30.10 6.84 -4.43
CA ARG A 13 -29.67 8.25 -4.42
C ARG A 13 -28.47 8.54 -5.30
N GLU A 14 -28.05 7.60 -6.12
CA GLU A 14 -26.96 7.81 -7.07
C GLU A 14 -27.22 9.03 -7.94
N THR A 15 -26.28 9.96 -7.98
CA THR A 15 -26.39 11.20 -8.76
C THR A 15 -25.00 11.52 -9.35
N ASP A 16 -24.97 11.82 -10.66
CA ASP A 16 -23.76 12.29 -11.32
C ASP A 16 -23.16 13.49 -10.56
N TYR A 17 -21.86 13.51 -10.38
CA TYR A 17 -21.21 14.61 -9.66
C TYR A 17 -21.54 15.97 -10.29
N LEU A 18 -21.47 16.09 -11.61
CA LEU A 18 -21.75 17.33 -12.34
C LEU A 18 -23.22 17.80 -12.22
N LYS A 19 -24.13 16.92 -11.86
CA LYS A 19 -25.56 17.23 -11.62
C LYS A 19 -25.85 17.53 -10.16
N THR A 20 -24.92 17.27 -9.25
CA THR A 20 -25.09 17.49 -7.81
C THR A 20 -25.02 18.98 -7.49
N LYS A 21 -26.15 19.57 -7.10
CA LYS A 21 -26.27 21.01 -6.80
C LYS A 21 -26.00 21.34 -5.33
N THR A 22 -26.29 20.42 -4.44
CA THR A 22 -26.22 20.64 -2.99
C THR A 22 -25.55 19.46 -2.32
N PHE A 23 -24.77 19.74 -1.28
CA PHE A 23 -24.10 18.77 -0.44
C PHE A 23 -24.59 18.91 1.00
N SER A 24 -24.81 17.78 1.67
CA SER A 24 -25.22 17.79 3.07
C SER A 24 -24.17 18.44 3.97
N GLN A 25 -24.64 19.18 4.97
CA GLN A 25 -23.82 19.78 6.03
C GLN A 25 -23.66 18.85 7.24
N LEU A 26 -24.20 17.64 7.17
CA LEU A 26 -24.18 16.66 8.25
C LEU A 26 -23.11 15.58 8.04
N PRO A 27 -22.66 14.90 9.10
CA PRO A 27 -21.83 13.73 9.01
C PRO A 27 -22.59 12.53 8.43
N GLY A 28 -21.84 11.57 7.87
CA GLY A 28 -22.46 10.38 7.30
C GLY A 28 -21.53 9.54 6.43
N ILE A 29 -22.15 8.68 5.64
CA ILE A 29 -21.49 7.77 4.70
C ILE A 29 -21.73 8.25 3.28
N TYR A 30 -20.68 8.24 2.46
CA TYR A 30 -20.77 8.51 1.04
C TYR A 30 -20.29 7.31 0.22
N ALA A 31 -20.88 7.18 -0.96
CA ALA A 31 -20.51 6.17 -1.94
C ALA A 31 -20.13 6.84 -3.26
N PHE A 32 -19.10 6.32 -3.94
CA PHE A 32 -18.79 6.67 -5.32
C PHE A 32 -19.13 5.52 -6.23
N PHE A 33 -19.86 5.81 -7.30
CA PHE A 33 -20.26 4.87 -8.33
C PHE A 33 -19.45 5.15 -9.60
N TYR A 34 -19.16 4.12 -10.33
CA TYR A 34 -18.58 4.27 -11.65
C TYR A 34 -19.66 4.42 -12.71
N ILE A 35 -19.61 5.49 -13.51
CA ILE A 35 -20.57 5.77 -14.59
C ILE A 35 -19.93 5.82 -15.97
N GLY A 36 -18.61 5.63 -16.07
CA GLY A 36 -17.87 5.61 -17.32
C GLY A 36 -18.05 4.32 -18.14
N ASN A 37 -17.31 4.22 -19.22
CA ASN A 37 -17.38 3.06 -20.13
C ASN A 37 -16.17 2.14 -20.04
N ASP A 38 -14.99 2.66 -19.69
CA ASP A 38 -13.75 1.90 -19.58
C ASP A 38 -13.01 2.31 -18.30
N PHE A 39 -12.93 1.38 -17.34
CA PHE A 39 -12.28 1.66 -16.07
C PHE A 39 -10.77 1.45 -16.18
N PRO A 40 -9.93 2.43 -15.79
CA PRO A 40 -8.49 2.37 -15.99
C PRO A 40 -7.86 1.10 -15.42
N LEU A 41 -7.09 0.39 -16.25
CA LEU A 41 -6.35 -0.85 -15.95
C LEU A 41 -7.18 -2.04 -15.45
N LEU A 42 -8.43 -1.87 -15.06
CA LEU A 42 -9.28 -2.96 -14.54
C LEU A 42 -10.39 -3.34 -15.52
N GLY A 43 -10.63 -2.52 -16.57
CA GLY A 43 -11.57 -2.80 -17.66
C GLY A 43 -12.89 -3.40 -17.18
N ASP A 44 -13.29 -4.52 -17.78
CA ASP A 44 -14.55 -5.24 -17.53
C ASP A 44 -14.71 -5.77 -16.10
N SER A 45 -13.68 -5.68 -15.26
CA SER A 45 -13.80 -6.02 -13.83
C SER A 45 -14.60 -4.97 -13.04
N VAL A 46 -14.92 -3.84 -13.66
CA VAL A 46 -15.70 -2.74 -13.07
C VAL A 46 -16.84 -2.39 -14.02
N TYR A 47 -18.05 -2.57 -13.56
CA TYR A 47 -19.25 -2.30 -14.36
C TYR A 47 -19.90 -0.97 -13.99
N LYS A 48 -20.68 -0.45 -14.92
CA LYS A 48 -21.41 0.81 -14.74
C LYS A 48 -22.40 0.72 -13.56
N HIS A 49 -22.51 1.78 -12.78
CA HIS A 49 -23.29 1.88 -11.54
C HIS A 49 -22.78 1.00 -10.39
N GLN A 50 -21.59 0.44 -10.50
CA GLN A 50 -20.95 -0.27 -9.39
C GLN A 50 -20.46 0.73 -8.34
N ILE A 51 -20.72 0.46 -7.06
CA ILE A 51 -20.07 1.17 -5.95
C ILE A 51 -18.60 0.76 -5.91
N ILE A 52 -17.71 1.70 -6.22
CA ILE A 52 -16.27 1.49 -6.27
C ILE A 52 -15.54 1.99 -5.04
N TYR A 53 -16.17 2.85 -4.24
CA TYR A 53 -15.60 3.38 -3.02
C TYR A 53 -16.69 3.75 -2.00
N ILE A 54 -16.44 3.42 -0.75
CA ILE A 54 -17.21 3.85 0.42
C ILE A 54 -16.30 4.66 1.32
N GLY A 55 -16.81 5.75 1.84
CA GLY A 55 -16.11 6.55 2.82
C GLY A 55 -17.05 7.21 3.82
N LYS A 56 -16.46 7.80 4.84
CA LYS A 56 -17.18 8.51 5.89
C LYS A 56 -16.74 9.95 6.03
N THR A 57 -17.61 10.77 6.55
CA THR A 57 -17.28 12.09 7.06
C THR A 57 -17.84 12.27 8.48
N GLU A 58 -17.01 12.85 9.34
CA GLU A 58 -17.39 13.19 10.72
C GLU A 58 -17.85 14.67 10.82
N SER A 59 -17.85 15.39 9.71
CA SER A 59 -18.26 16.80 9.66
C SER A 59 -19.41 17.04 8.67
N SER A 60 -19.10 17.12 7.38
CA SER A 60 -20.11 17.33 6.34
C SER A 60 -19.67 16.72 5.02
N GLN A 61 -20.65 16.32 4.21
CA GLN A 61 -20.43 15.85 2.85
C GLN A 61 -19.75 16.94 2.01
N GLU A 62 -20.22 18.19 2.08
CA GLU A 62 -19.64 19.32 1.34
C GLU A 62 -18.14 19.41 1.53
N LYS A 63 -17.67 19.38 2.80
CA LYS A 63 -16.24 19.48 3.11
C LYS A 63 -15.45 18.29 2.59
N ARG A 64 -16.03 17.09 2.63
CA ARG A 64 -15.33 15.86 2.26
C ARG A 64 -15.37 15.61 0.76
N ASP A 65 -16.55 15.67 0.16
CA ASP A 65 -16.71 15.33 -1.26
C ASP A 65 -16.34 16.54 -2.13
N SER A 66 -17.07 17.65 -2.04
CA SER A 66 -16.79 18.83 -2.86
C SER A 66 -15.41 19.40 -2.59
N LYS A 67 -15.08 19.75 -1.33
CA LYS A 67 -13.86 20.48 -0.99
C LYS A 67 -12.60 19.60 -0.82
N THR A 68 -12.70 18.28 -0.95
CA THR A 68 -11.54 17.40 -0.84
C THR A 68 -11.44 16.42 -2.02
N HIS A 69 -12.47 15.57 -2.23
CA HIS A 69 -12.34 14.51 -3.23
C HIS A 69 -12.38 15.05 -4.66
N PHE A 70 -13.26 15.97 -4.97
CA PHE A 70 -13.40 16.58 -6.31
C PHE A 70 -12.64 17.91 -6.47
N THR A 71 -11.87 18.33 -5.50
CA THR A 71 -11.02 19.53 -5.62
C THR A 71 -9.64 19.17 -6.18
N THR A 72 -9.24 19.87 -7.24
CA THR A 72 -7.90 19.77 -7.84
C THR A 72 -6.81 20.05 -6.79
N GLY A 73 -5.71 19.30 -6.83
CA GLY A 73 -4.59 19.46 -5.90
C GLY A 73 -4.75 18.75 -4.55
N LYS A 74 -5.84 18.00 -4.33
CA LYS A 74 -6.14 17.34 -3.06
C LYS A 74 -5.76 15.85 -2.99
N THR A 75 -5.05 15.30 -3.97
CA THR A 75 -4.62 13.89 -3.94
C THR A 75 -3.82 13.57 -2.67
N GLY A 76 -3.03 14.49 -2.16
CA GLY A 76 -2.31 14.31 -0.90
C GLY A 76 -3.19 13.98 0.30
N SER A 77 -4.46 14.41 0.31
CA SER A 77 -5.44 14.26 1.40
C SER A 77 -6.58 13.27 1.07
N SER A 78 -6.69 12.82 -0.17
CA SER A 78 -7.77 11.98 -0.66
C SER A 78 -7.28 10.58 -1.03
N THR A 79 -7.75 9.57 -0.30
CA THR A 79 -7.42 8.17 -0.56
C THR A 79 -7.95 7.69 -1.90
N VAL A 80 -9.17 8.10 -2.27
CA VAL A 80 -9.78 7.74 -3.56
C VAL A 80 -9.03 8.37 -4.72
N ARG A 81 -8.68 9.68 -4.64
CA ARG A 81 -7.86 10.34 -5.67
C ARG A 81 -6.50 9.66 -5.85
N LYS A 82 -5.86 9.23 -4.76
CA LYS A 82 -4.60 8.47 -4.83
C LYS A 82 -4.77 7.16 -5.59
N SER A 83 -5.86 6.42 -5.35
CA SER A 83 -6.12 5.17 -6.08
C SER A 83 -6.38 5.46 -7.56
N ILE A 84 -7.29 6.39 -7.87
CA ILE A 84 -7.63 6.75 -9.25
C ILE A 84 -6.41 7.31 -9.98
N GLY A 85 -5.70 8.26 -9.41
CA GLY A 85 -4.49 8.82 -10.01
C GLY A 85 -3.40 7.78 -10.24
N SER A 86 -3.28 6.77 -9.36
CA SER A 86 -2.33 5.67 -9.55
C SER A 86 -2.73 4.72 -10.68
N LEU A 87 -4.03 4.50 -10.88
CA LEU A 87 -4.57 3.73 -12.01
C LEU A 87 -4.36 4.47 -13.34
N LEU A 88 -4.61 5.78 -13.36
CA LEU A 88 -4.45 6.63 -14.54
C LEU A 88 -2.98 6.93 -14.87
N CYS A 89 -2.06 6.74 -13.92
CA CYS A 89 -0.70 7.30 -13.99
C CYS A 89 0.04 6.94 -15.29
N ALA A 90 -0.03 5.69 -15.73
CA ALA A 90 0.65 5.23 -16.94
C ALA A 90 -0.10 5.64 -18.22
N GLN A 91 -1.43 5.56 -18.21
CA GLN A 91 -2.27 5.84 -19.39
C GLN A 91 -2.29 7.33 -19.74
N GLU A 92 -2.34 8.19 -18.72
CA GLU A 92 -2.48 9.64 -18.86
C GLU A 92 -1.15 10.40 -18.72
N ASN A 93 -0.03 9.69 -18.63
CA ASN A 93 1.28 10.32 -18.37
C ASN A 93 1.25 11.27 -17.17
N LEU A 94 0.63 10.86 -16.06
CA LEU A 94 0.56 11.69 -14.86
C LEU A 94 1.93 11.76 -14.17
N LYS A 95 2.20 12.90 -13.56
CA LYS A 95 3.47 13.23 -12.92
C LYS A 95 3.36 13.22 -11.38
N PRO A 96 3.66 12.08 -10.72
CA PRO A 96 3.70 12.05 -9.28
C PRO A 96 4.84 12.93 -8.75
N ILE A 97 4.53 13.71 -7.71
CA ILE A 97 5.47 14.55 -6.99
C ILE A 97 5.33 14.31 -5.48
N PRO A 98 6.33 14.65 -4.66
CA PRO A 98 6.22 14.55 -3.21
C PRO A 98 5.07 15.37 -2.67
N ARG A 99 4.44 14.86 -1.61
CA ARG A 99 3.36 15.58 -0.94
C ARG A 99 3.82 16.88 -0.34
N ASN A 100 4.96 16.86 0.37
CA ASN A 100 5.59 18.03 1.01
C ASN A 100 7.11 17.93 0.85
N ASP A 101 7.77 19.06 0.67
CA ASP A 101 9.23 19.12 0.57
C ASP A 101 9.93 18.72 1.87
N THR A 102 9.26 18.90 3.03
CA THR A 102 9.77 18.53 4.36
C THR A 102 9.59 17.04 4.69
N ASP A 103 8.76 16.30 3.98
CA ASP A 103 8.49 14.90 4.26
C ASP A 103 9.68 13.98 3.91
N TYR A 104 10.59 14.43 3.06
CA TYR A 104 11.86 13.76 2.81
C TYR A 104 12.70 13.55 4.07
N ALA A 105 12.76 14.58 4.90
CA ALA A 105 13.52 14.53 6.15
C ALA A 105 12.93 13.54 7.18
N LYS A 106 11.65 13.19 7.04
CA LYS A 106 10.92 12.29 7.95
C LYS A 106 10.74 10.86 7.42
N GLY A 107 11.25 10.54 6.23
CA GLY A 107 11.10 9.21 5.64
C GLY A 107 9.68 8.82 5.22
N SER A 108 8.75 9.76 5.15
CA SER A 108 7.35 9.50 4.78
C SER A 108 7.10 9.54 3.26
N PHE A 109 7.99 8.93 2.50
CA PHE A 109 7.90 8.82 1.03
C PHE A 109 6.71 8.02 0.50
N SER A 110 5.95 7.41 1.38
CA SER A 110 4.68 6.75 1.01
C SER A 110 3.59 7.75 0.61
N GLN A 111 3.82 9.07 0.86
CA GLN A 111 2.85 10.12 0.59
C GLN A 111 3.28 10.95 -0.61
N PHE A 112 2.57 10.77 -1.71
CA PHE A 112 2.70 11.53 -2.94
C PHE A 112 1.42 12.32 -3.24
N LYS A 113 1.52 13.27 -4.12
CA LYS A 113 0.47 13.96 -4.87
C LYS A 113 0.88 14.00 -6.33
N PHE A 114 0.13 14.66 -7.16
CA PHE A 114 0.53 14.89 -8.55
C PHE A 114 0.83 16.37 -8.79
N ASP A 115 1.53 16.67 -9.87
CA ASP A 115 1.70 18.05 -10.32
C ASP A 115 0.34 18.64 -10.75
N ASN A 116 0.28 19.97 -10.92
CA ASN A 116 -0.99 20.64 -11.17
C ASN A 116 -1.70 20.17 -12.46
N ALA A 117 -0.96 19.93 -13.53
CA ALA A 117 -1.54 19.44 -14.79
C ALA A 117 -2.15 18.03 -14.62
N SER A 118 -1.48 17.16 -13.89
CA SER A 118 -1.96 15.82 -13.59
C SER A 118 -3.16 15.83 -12.62
N GLU A 119 -3.15 16.74 -11.64
CA GLU A 119 -4.29 16.90 -10.71
C GLU A 119 -5.56 17.36 -11.44
N ILE A 120 -5.43 18.23 -12.46
CA ILE A 120 -6.55 18.62 -13.33
C ILE A 120 -7.10 17.40 -14.07
N LYS A 121 -6.25 16.61 -14.73
CA LYS A 121 -6.69 15.37 -15.42
C LYS A 121 -7.40 14.39 -14.49
N ILE A 122 -6.92 14.21 -13.25
CA ILE A 122 -7.58 13.36 -12.27
C ILE A 122 -8.96 13.92 -11.91
N THR A 123 -9.07 15.22 -11.73
CA THR A 123 -10.36 15.87 -11.42
C THR A 123 -11.33 15.69 -12.58
N ASP A 124 -10.92 16.02 -13.79
CA ASP A 124 -11.72 15.88 -15.02
C ASP A 124 -12.20 14.43 -15.19
N TRP A 125 -11.30 13.46 -14.97
CA TRP A 125 -11.67 12.05 -15.04
C TRP A 125 -12.73 11.70 -13.98
N MET A 126 -12.54 12.13 -12.73
CA MET A 126 -13.48 11.84 -11.64
C MET A 126 -14.84 12.48 -11.90
N GLU A 127 -14.89 13.72 -12.34
CA GLU A 127 -16.13 14.46 -12.62
C GLU A 127 -16.95 13.83 -13.75
N ASN A 128 -16.28 13.28 -14.75
CA ASN A 128 -16.93 12.67 -15.92
C ASN A 128 -17.27 11.18 -15.74
N ASN A 129 -16.64 10.50 -14.79
CA ASN A 129 -16.77 9.04 -14.66
C ASN A 129 -17.33 8.59 -13.31
N LEU A 130 -17.62 9.52 -12.39
CA LEU A 130 -18.14 9.16 -11.08
C LEU A 130 -19.50 9.83 -10.81
N ALA A 131 -20.39 9.02 -10.27
CA ALA A 131 -21.57 9.48 -9.53
C ALA A 131 -21.32 9.30 -8.04
N LEU A 132 -22.11 9.96 -7.23
CA LEU A 132 -22.02 9.89 -5.79
C LEU A 132 -23.39 9.77 -5.15
N SER A 133 -23.42 9.26 -3.93
CA SER A 133 -24.57 9.36 -3.05
C SER A 133 -24.11 9.59 -1.62
N PHE A 134 -25.05 10.01 -0.78
CA PHE A 134 -24.80 10.30 0.61
C PHE A 134 -25.94 9.84 1.50
N TYR A 135 -25.58 9.23 2.61
CA TYR A 135 -26.49 8.88 3.70
C TYR A 135 -26.09 9.65 4.94
N GLU A 136 -26.95 10.59 5.35
CA GLU A 136 -26.77 11.34 6.59
C GLU A 136 -26.88 10.42 7.80
N TYR A 137 -25.85 10.42 8.62
CA TYR A 137 -25.78 9.60 9.83
C TYR A 137 -25.15 10.42 10.96
N PRO A 138 -25.94 11.33 11.57
CA PRO A 138 -25.44 12.26 12.60
C PRO A 138 -25.27 11.55 13.94
N LYS A 139 -24.34 10.60 13.98
CA LYS A 139 -23.98 9.78 15.12
C LYS A 139 -22.55 10.06 15.57
N THR A 140 -22.11 9.37 16.60
CA THR A 140 -20.74 9.45 17.09
C THR A 140 -19.73 8.97 16.02
N LYS A 141 -18.49 9.43 16.14
CA LYS A 141 -17.40 9.00 15.27
C LYS A 141 -17.30 7.48 15.19
N HIS A 142 -17.47 6.78 16.31
CA HIS A 142 -17.34 5.33 16.39
C HIS A 142 -18.47 4.64 15.61
N GLU A 143 -19.73 5.05 15.84
CA GLU A 143 -20.87 4.50 15.13
C GLU A 143 -20.79 4.72 13.61
N ILE A 144 -20.32 5.88 13.17
CA ILE A 144 -20.09 6.16 11.72
C ILE A 144 -18.97 5.26 11.17
N GLU A 145 -17.92 5.00 11.95
CA GLU A 145 -16.81 4.14 11.55
C GLU A 145 -17.20 2.67 11.48
N ASP A 146 -18.04 2.20 12.39
CA ASP A 146 -18.58 0.85 12.40
C ASP A 146 -19.48 0.62 11.19
N LEU A 147 -20.39 1.54 10.91
CA LEU A 147 -21.27 1.50 9.74
C LEU A 147 -20.45 1.51 8.43
N GLU A 148 -19.45 2.39 8.30
CA GLU A 148 -18.53 2.38 7.14
C GLU A 148 -17.90 1.00 6.96
N THR A 149 -17.44 0.41 8.05
CA THR A 149 -16.75 -0.89 8.03
C THR A 149 -17.69 -2.03 7.62
N GLU A 150 -18.92 -2.03 8.11
CA GLU A 150 -19.95 -3.01 7.74
C GLU A 150 -20.30 -2.90 6.25
N ILE A 151 -20.53 -1.70 5.73
CA ILE A 151 -20.84 -1.47 4.32
C ILE A 151 -19.66 -1.89 3.44
N ILE A 152 -18.40 -1.58 3.82
CA ILE A 152 -17.21 -2.00 3.07
C ILE A 152 -17.10 -3.54 3.03
N ASN A 153 -17.38 -4.23 4.14
CA ASN A 153 -17.31 -5.69 4.19
C ASN A 153 -18.39 -6.37 3.36
N GLU A 154 -19.57 -5.78 3.25
CA GLU A 154 -20.69 -6.30 2.45
C GLU A 154 -20.46 -6.08 0.94
N LEU A 155 -20.04 -4.88 0.55
CA LEU A 155 -19.91 -4.48 -0.86
C LEU A 155 -18.54 -4.79 -1.47
N VAL A 156 -17.50 -4.94 -0.67
CA VAL A 156 -16.11 -5.14 -1.11
C VAL A 156 -15.68 -4.13 -2.20
N PRO A 157 -15.83 -2.80 -2.00
CA PRO A 157 -15.57 -1.81 -3.04
C PRO A 157 -14.09 -1.83 -3.47
N ILE A 158 -13.85 -1.77 -4.77
CA ILE A 158 -12.51 -2.00 -5.34
C ILE A 158 -11.45 -0.97 -4.93
N LEU A 159 -11.83 0.28 -4.68
CA LEU A 159 -10.90 1.35 -4.31
C LEU A 159 -10.64 1.46 -2.80
N ASN A 160 -11.39 0.75 -1.96
CA ASN A 160 -11.13 0.67 -0.53
C ASN A 160 -9.98 -0.32 -0.26
N ILE A 161 -8.84 0.20 0.18
CA ILE A 161 -7.67 -0.62 0.55
C ILE A 161 -7.69 -0.98 2.04
N SER A 162 -8.08 -0.02 2.88
CA SER A 162 -8.25 -0.21 4.33
C SER A 162 -9.60 -0.82 4.63
N LYS A 163 -9.70 -1.58 5.73
CA LYS A 163 -10.94 -2.23 6.20
C LYS A 163 -11.57 -3.22 5.19
N ASN A 164 -10.88 -3.51 4.09
CA ASN A 164 -11.37 -4.35 3.00
C ASN A 164 -10.40 -5.52 2.72
N PRO A 165 -10.40 -6.56 3.57
CA PRO A 165 -9.48 -7.69 3.41
C PRO A 165 -9.81 -8.56 2.19
N LYS A 166 -11.07 -8.56 1.75
CA LYS A 166 -11.57 -9.36 0.62
C LYS A 166 -11.35 -8.70 -0.75
N ASN A 167 -10.88 -7.44 -0.81
CA ASN A 167 -10.69 -6.74 -2.07
C ASN A 167 -9.64 -7.44 -2.96
N PRO A 168 -10.02 -8.00 -4.12
CA PRO A 168 -9.11 -8.73 -4.99
C PRO A 168 -8.05 -7.83 -5.61
N PHE A 169 -8.31 -6.52 -5.74
CA PHE A 169 -7.40 -5.53 -6.33
C PHE A 169 -6.53 -4.80 -5.32
N LYS A 170 -6.64 -5.13 -4.03
CA LYS A 170 -5.88 -4.48 -2.96
C LYS A 170 -4.38 -4.47 -3.22
N GLY A 171 -3.81 -5.62 -3.60
CA GLY A 171 -2.37 -5.76 -3.91
C GLY A 171 -1.96 -4.90 -5.10
N THR A 172 -2.76 -4.90 -6.16
CA THR A 172 -2.53 -4.10 -7.37
C THR A 172 -2.54 -2.60 -7.05
N LEU A 173 -3.56 -2.13 -6.33
CA LEU A 173 -3.65 -0.71 -5.95
C LEU A 173 -2.50 -0.27 -5.03
N GLN A 174 -2.09 -1.12 -4.10
CA GLN A 174 -0.94 -0.85 -3.25
C GLN A 174 0.35 -0.76 -4.06
N LEU A 175 0.55 -1.63 -5.04
CA LEU A 175 1.70 -1.61 -5.94
C LEU A 175 1.72 -0.33 -6.79
N LEU A 176 0.59 0.03 -7.42
CA LEU A 176 0.48 1.24 -8.23
C LEU A 176 0.77 2.50 -7.42
N ARG A 177 0.22 2.63 -6.21
CA ARG A 177 0.52 3.74 -5.30
C ARG A 177 1.99 3.79 -4.90
N LYS A 178 2.61 2.63 -4.65
CA LYS A 178 4.04 2.52 -4.35
C LYS A 178 4.89 2.97 -5.54
N ASN A 179 4.49 2.62 -6.75
CA ASN A 179 5.15 3.07 -7.98
C ASN A 179 5.07 4.59 -8.14
N CYS A 180 3.88 5.20 -7.94
CA CYS A 180 3.73 6.65 -7.94
C CYS A 180 4.61 7.32 -6.88
N ALA A 181 4.66 6.79 -5.65
CA ALA A 181 5.53 7.30 -4.60
C ALA A 181 7.01 7.22 -5.00
N SER A 182 7.43 6.13 -5.64
CA SER A 182 8.81 5.95 -6.12
C SER A 182 9.18 6.91 -7.25
N ILE A 183 8.24 7.18 -8.18
CA ILE A 183 8.42 8.19 -9.23
C ILE A 183 8.52 9.58 -8.62
N ALA A 184 7.65 9.92 -7.67
CA ALA A 184 7.65 11.20 -6.98
C ALA A 184 9.00 11.52 -6.34
N ILE A 185 9.62 10.53 -5.70
CA ILE A 185 10.94 10.66 -5.09
C ILE A 185 12.02 10.96 -6.14
N LYS A 186 11.98 10.26 -7.28
CA LYS A 186 12.97 10.43 -8.36
C LYS A 186 12.83 11.76 -9.09
N SER A 187 11.61 12.29 -9.17
CA SER A 187 11.31 13.53 -9.91
C SER A 187 11.62 14.81 -9.13
N SER A 188 11.85 14.69 -7.81
CA SER A 188 12.15 15.86 -7.01
C SER A 188 13.59 16.30 -7.22
N ASP A 189 13.77 17.59 -7.52
CA ASP A 189 15.06 18.25 -7.49
C ASP A 189 15.55 18.32 -6.02
N PHE A 190 16.34 17.34 -5.63
CA PHE A 190 16.94 17.24 -4.30
C PHE A 190 17.97 18.35 -3.98
N LYS A 191 17.96 19.46 -4.69
CA LYS A 191 18.97 20.53 -4.58
C LYS A 191 19.07 21.19 -3.20
N SER A 192 18.08 21.01 -2.34
CA SER A 192 18.01 21.69 -1.04
C SER A 192 18.36 20.85 0.19
N LEU A 193 18.66 19.55 0.03
CA LEU A 193 18.97 18.67 1.16
C LEU A 193 20.46 18.31 1.19
N ASP A 194 20.99 18.16 2.42
CA ASP A 194 22.34 17.72 2.69
C ASP A 194 22.78 16.56 1.78
N PRO A 195 23.90 16.66 1.04
CA PRO A 195 24.37 15.65 0.11
C PRO A 195 24.61 14.27 0.74
N GLU A 196 25.05 14.22 1.98
CA GLU A 196 25.29 12.98 2.74
C GLU A 196 23.98 12.26 3.08
N ARG A 197 22.97 12.97 3.54
CA ARG A 197 21.62 12.44 3.80
C ARG A 197 20.93 11.98 2.53
N LYS A 198 21.14 12.68 1.40
CA LYS A 198 20.63 12.28 0.08
C LYS A 198 21.19 10.94 -0.38
N LYS A 199 22.50 10.73 -0.24
CA LYS A 199 23.16 9.48 -0.62
C LYS A 199 22.59 8.29 0.16
N THR A 200 22.47 8.41 1.48
CA THR A 200 21.95 7.33 2.33
C THR A 200 20.51 6.99 1.96
N HIS A 201 19.68 8.01 1.75
CA HIS A 201 18.25 7.82 1.48
C HIS A 201 17.94 7.34 0.06
N ILE A 202 18.67 7.84 -0.94
CA ILE A 202 18.58 7.34 -2.33
C ILE A 202 19.10 5.91 -2.42
N ILE A 203 20.16 5.59 -1.70
CA ILE A 203 20.71 4.23 -1.63
C ILE A 203 19.72 3.27 -0.97
N GLU A 204 19.01 3.68 0.09
CA GLU A 204 17.96 2.86 0.71
C GLU A 204 16.76 2.63 -0.21
N ILE A 205 16.38 3.63 -1.01
CA ILE A 205 15.22 3.54 -1.92
C ILE A 205 15.56 2.82 -3.22
N ILE A 206 16.74 3.04 -3.78
CA ILE A 206 17.23 2.36 -4.99
C ILE A 206 17.60 0.90 -4.69
N LYS A 207 18.03 0.60 -3.46
CA LYS A 207 18.31 -0.77 -2.98
C LYS A 207 17.07 -1.58 -2.64
N LYS A 208 15.86 -0.98 -2.64
CA LYS A 208 14.61 -1.76 -2.67
C LYS A 208 14.25 -2.03 -4.14
N PRO A 209 14.55 -3.20 -4.69
CA PRO A 209 14.08 -3.52 -6.03
C PRO A 209 12.54 -3.51 -5.97
N LEU A 210 11.91 -2.73 -6.84
CA LEU A 210 10.53 -2.98 -7.24
C LEU A 210 10.46 -4.46 -7.61
N GLY A 211 9.60 -5.19 -6.91
CA GLY A 211 9.42 -6.61 -7.18
C GLY A 211 9.07 -6.86 -8.64
N THR A 212 10.10 -7.10 -9.41
CA THR A 212 10.01 -7.78 -10.69
C THR A 212 11.06 -8.86 -10.67
N SER A 213 10.59 -10.07 -10.77
CA SER A 213 11.22 -11.24 -11.35
C SER A 213 12.72 -11.47 -11.07
N SER A 214 13.03 -12.64 -10.56
CA SER A 214 14.22 -13.43 -10.91
C SER A 214 15.61 -12.89 -10.60
N SER A 215 15.81 -11.93 -9.74
CA SER A 215 17.12 -11.83 -9.09
C SER A 215 17.05 -12.69 -7.82
N GLY A 216 17.73 -13.83 -7.78
CA GLY A 216 17.83 -14.67 -6.59
C GLY A 216 18.53 -13.98 -5.41
N ILE A 217 18.19 -12.70 -5.18
CA ILE A 217 18.81 -11.82 -4.18
C ILE A 217 17.73 -11.05 -3.44
N ILE A 218 17.83 -11.02 -2.10
CA ILE A 218 17.03 -10.16 -1.23
C ILE A 218 17.91 -9.35 -0.31
N TYR A 219 17.38 -8.22 0.16
CA TYR A 219 18.02 -7.37 1.16
C TYR A 219 17.18 -7.32 2.42
N ILE A 220 17.83 -7.43 3.58
CA ILE A 220 17.23 -7.30 4.90
C ILE A 220 17.83 -6.06 5.54
N ASP A 221 17.06 -5.01 5.54
CA ASP A 221 17.48 -3.72 6.05
C ASP A 221 17.12 -3.57 7.53
N ASN A 222 18.05 -3.00 8.29
CA ASN A 222 17.83 -2.53 9.66
C ASN A 222 17.28 -3.61 10.58
N ILE A 223 18.09 -4.61 10.90
CA ILE A 223 17.73 -5.64 11.89
C ILE A 223 17.31 -4.97 13.21
N SER A 224 16.11 -5.28 13.66
CA SER A 224 15.51 -4.62 14.82
C SER A 224 16.14 -5.10 16.15
N LYS A 225 16.06 -4.27 17.20
CA LYS A 225 16.47 -4.65 18.57
C LYS A 225 15.75 -5.92 19.04
N SER A 226 14.49 -6.13 18.65
CA SER A 226 13.70 -7.32 18.95
C SER A 226 14.27 -8.56 18.26
N ASP A 227 14.66 -8.46 16.99
CA ASP A 227 15.23 -9.55 16.22
C ASP A 227 16.62 -9.93 16.78
N VAL A 228 17.42 -8.95 17.20
CA VAL A 228 18.70 -9.19 17.89
C VAL A 228 18.49 -9.93 19.22
N LYS A 229 17.54 -9.48 20.04
CA LYS A 229 17.21 -10.12 21.33
C LYS A 229 16.76 -11.58 21.16
N SER A 230 16.00 -11.86 20.12
CA SER A 230 15.50 -13.22 19.82
C SER A 230 16.43 -14.03 18.93
N ARG A 231 17.57 -13.46 18.49
CA ARG A 231 18.52 -14.05 17.55
C ARG A 231 17.86 -14.55 16.25
N ASN A 232 16.88 -13.81 15.78
CA ASN A 232 16.14 -14.09 14.56
C ASN A 232 16.52 -13.12 13.46
N ILE A 233 16.40 -13.56 12.22
CA ILE A 233 16.34 -12.69 11.05
C ILE A 233 14.95 -12.79 10.46
N ARG A 234 14.22 -11.69 10.45
CA ARG A 234 12.86 -11.65 9.93
C ARG A 234 12.86 -11.48 8.42
N ILE A 235 12.32 -12.45 7.71
CA ILE A 235 12.12 -12.41 6.26
C ILE A 235 10.74 -11.82 5.99
N LYS A 236 10.69 -10.58 5.53
CA LYS A 236 9.44 -9.89 5.22
C LYS A 236 8.65 -10.61 4.12
N VAL A 237 7.33 -10.40 4.06
CA VAL A 237 6.43 -11.07 3.12
C VAL A 237 6.88 -10.88 1.67
N GLU A 238 7.33 -9.69 1.30
CA GLU A 238 7.84 -9.36 -0.03
C GLU A 238 9.12 -10.11 -0.43
N ASN A 239 9.88 -10.61 0.54
CA ASN A 239 11.16 -11.31 0.34
C ASN A 239 11.05 -12.83 0.41
N LYS A 240 9.84 -13.37 0.66
CA LYS A 240 9.63 -14.82 0.82
C LYS A 240 9.84 -15.62 -0.47
N HIS A 241 9.74 -14.97 -1.61
CA HIS A 241 9.90 -15.62 -2.92
C HIS A 241 11.25 -16.31 -3.09
N LEU A 242 12.28 -15.93 -2.32
CA LEU A 242 13.58 -16.58 -2.32
C LEU A 242 13.58 -17.92 -1.55
N PHE A 243 12.64 -18.11 -0.64
CA PHE A 243 12.58 -19.23 0.31
C PHE A 243 11.46 -20.21 -0.06
N PRO A 244 11.46 -21.44 0.53
CA PRO A 244 10.37 -22.39 0.32
C PRO A 244 9.01 -21.79 0.67
N ALA A 245 7.98 -22.21 -0.08
CA ALA A 245 6.62 -21.71 0.04
C ALA A 245 5.98 -22.06 1.39
N GLU A 246 5.09 -21.17 1.87
CA GLU A 246 4.26 -21.45 3.05
C GLU A 246 3.04 -22.31 2.70
N LYS A 247 2.53 -23.03 3.68
CA LYS A 247 1.17 -23.60 3.66
C LYS A 247 0.28 -22.78 4.57
N LEU A 248 -0.86 -22.35 4.05
CA LEU A 248 -1.82 -21.61 4.86
C LEU A 248 -2.40 -22.51 5.95
N GLY A 249 -2.59 -21.95 7.13
CA GLY A 249 -3.20 -22.63 8.27
C GLY A 249 -2.26 -23.48 9.11
N GLN A 250 -0.96 -23.57 8.77
CA GLN A 250 0.03 -24.23 9.66
C GLN A 250 1.44 -23.67 9.48
N PRO A 251 2.21 -23.50 10.58
CA PRO A 251 3.62 -23.17 10.47
C PRO A 251 4.44 -24.37 9.97
N ILE A 252 5.36 -24.11 9.07
CA ILE A 252 6.31 -25.12 8.55
C ILE A 252 7.73 -24.64 8.79
N SER A 253 8.61 -25.57 9.15
CA SER A 253 10.04 -25.30 9.28
C SER A 253 10.84 -26.09 8.26
N TYR A 254 11.80 -25.42 7.65
CA TYR A 254 12.74 -25.98 6.70
C TYR A 254 14.16 -25.87 7.25
N THR A 255 14.98 -26.87 7.04
CA THR A 255 16.44 -26.77 7.22
C THR A 255 17.06 -26.45 5.87
N LEU A 256 17.71 -25.29 5.77
CA LEU A 256 18.27 -24.76 4.54
C LEU A 256 19.78 -24.62 4.64
N GLY A 257 20.51 -25.00 3.58
CA GLY A 257 21.95 -24.83 3.48
C GLY A 257 22.34 -23.38 3.18
N PHE A 258 23.22 -22.81 3.99
CA PHE A 258 23.75 -21.46 3.86
C PHE A 258 25.27 -21.46 3.77
N LYS A 259 25.79 -20.38 3.18
CA LYS A 259 27.23 -20.06 3.15
C LYS A 259 27.44 -18.61 3.59
N VAL A 260 28.45 -18.36 4.43
CA VAL A 260 28.96 -17.02 4.78
C VAL A 260 30.46 -17.02 4.64
N GLY A 261 31.03 -16.24 3.71
CA GLY A 261 32.43 -16.38 3.32
C GLY A 261 32.71 -17.82 2.86
N ASP A 262 33.67 -18.50 3.51
CA ASP A 262 33.99 -19.89 3.23
C ASP A 262 33.31 -20.90 4.19
N THR A 263 32.46 -20.43 5.09
CA THR A 263 31.80 -21.30 6.07
C THR A 263 30.42 -21.75 5.58
N ASP A 264 30.27 -23.07 5.39
CA ASP A 264 28.98 -23.71 5.14
C ASP A 264 28.28 -24.05 6.46
N PHE A 265 26.97 -23.83 6.53
CA PHE A 265 26.16 -24.17 7.70
C PHE A 265 24.68 -24.39 7.34
N ASN A 266 23.94 -24.99 8.24
CA ASN A 266 22.49 -25.13 8.11
C ASN A 266 21.75 -24.13 8.99
N ALA A 267 20.69 -23.54 8.46
CA ALA A 267 19.83 -22.61 9.17
C ALA A 267 18.36 -23.09 9.14
N LYS A 268 17.64 -22.84 10.22
CA LYS A 268 16.21 -23.15 10.30
C LYS A 268 15.37 -21.96 9.81
N TYR A 269 14.59 -22.17 8.78
CA TYR A 269 13.61 -21.21 8.28
C TYR A 269 12.20 -21.67 8.66
N THR A 270 11.45 -20.85 9.40
CA THR A 270 10.07 -21.11 9.80
C THR A 270 9.14 -20.10 9.17
N ILE A 271 8.06 -20.55 8.56
CA ILE A 271 7.10 -19.74 7.84
C ILE A 271 5.68 -20.27 8.04
N GLY A 272 4.68 -19.39 7.92
CA GLY A 272 3.27 -19.70 8.09
C GLY A 272 2.76 -19.41 9.50
N SER A 273 1.46 -19.51 9.69
CA SER A 273 0.77 -19.29 10.95
C SER A 273 -0.49 -20.15 11.04
N TRP A 274 -0.94 -20.43 12.27
CA TRP A 274 -2.16 -21.20 12.53
C TRP A 274 -3.45 -20.47 12.11
N ASP A 275 -3.41 -19.14 12.03
CA ASP A 275 -4.56 -18.30 11.68
C ASP A 275 -4.76 -18.13 10.14
N GLY A 276 -4.02 -18.87 9.34
CA GLY A 276 -4.09 -18.82 7.87
C GLY A 276 -3.62 -17.53 7.22
N LYS A 277 -3.05 -16.60 8.00
CA LYS A 277 -2.54 -15.32 7.46
C LYS A 277 -1.09 -15.46 7.03
N SER A 278 -0.76 -14.89 5.89
CA SER A 278 0.63 -14.79 5.45
C SER A 278 1.41 -13.84 6.35
N ARG A 279 2.44 -14.34 7.04
CA ARG A 279 3.29 -13.59 7.97
C ARG A 279 4.74 -13.62 7.49
N SER A 280 5.56 -12.74 8.05
CA SER A 280 7.02 -12.78 7.83
C SER A 280 7.58 -14.13 8.23
N GLY A 281 8.50 -14.67 7.43
CA GLY A 281 9.28 -15.83 7.80
C GLY A 281 10.33 -15.49 8.85
N VAL A 282 10.80 -16.49 9.57
CA VAL A 282 11.85 -16.36 10.59
C VAL A 282 13.00 -17.29 10.25
N LEU A 283 14.19 -16.71 10.10
CA LEU A 283 15.43 -17.44 9.84
C LEU A 283 16.30 -17.44 11.11
N LYS A 284 16.72 -18.62 11.55
CA LYS A 284 17.64 -18.83 12.69
C LYS A 284 18.95 -19.43 12.19
N LEU A 285 20.04 -18.68 12.32
CA LEU A 285 21.35 -19.05 11.81
C LEU A 285 22.19 -19.89 12.78
N GLY A 286 21.80 -19.93 14.07
CA GLY A 286 22.65 -20.42 15.16
C GLY A 286 23.57 -19.33 15.72
N ASP A 287 23.95 -19.48 17.00
CA ASP A 287 24.63 -18.44 17.79
C ASP A 287 25.99 -18.05 17.20
N ARG A 288 26.79 -19.03 16.83
CA ARG A 288 28.13 -18.81 16.25
C ARG A 288 28.05 -17.95 14.99
N ILE A 289 27.18 -18.31 14.05
CA ILE A 289 27.05 -17.56 12.78
C ILE A 289 26.50 -16.16 13.06
N TYR A 290 25.50 -16.05 13.92
CA TYR A 290 24.82 -14.80 14.22
C TYR A 290 25.73 -13.79 14.95
N GLN A 291 26.46 -14.24 16.00
CA GLN A 291 27.24 -13.37 16.88
C GLN A 291 28.70 -13.23 16.49
N GLU A 292 29.35 -14.33 16.12
CA GLU A 292 30.80 -14.33 15.90
C GLU A 292 31.18 -14.02 14.46
N ILE A 293 30.48 -14.62 13.49
CA ILE A 293 30.83 -14.48 12.07
C ILE A 293 30.19 -13.26 11.46
N LEU A 294 28.85 -13.14 11.52
CA LEU A 294 28.12 -12.01 10.96
C LEU A 294 28.04 -10.81 11.90
N LYS A 295 28.33 -10.99 13.19
CA LYS A 295 28.31 -9.95 14.23
C LYS A 295 27.05 -9.09 14.14
N ILE A 296 25.87 -9.75 14.10
CA ILE A 296 24.60 -9.10 13.86
C ILE A 296 24.19 -8.28 15.08
N GLN A 297 23.96 -6.99 14.83
CA GLN A 297 23.50 -6.00 15.82
C GLN A 297 22.31 -5.25 15.24
N SER A 298 21.64 -4.45 16.09
CA SER A 298 20.56 -3.55 15.62
C SER A 298 21.11 -2.55 14.59
N GLY A 299 20.39 -2.38 13.51
CA GLY A 299 20.80 -1.50 12.41
C GLY A 299 21.64 -2.16 11.32
N VAL A 300 22.09 -3.40 11.52
CA VAL A 300 22.84 -4.14 10.49
C VAL A 300 21.94 -4.47 9.30
N ASN A 301 22.51 -4.35 8.10
CA ASN A 301 21.89 -4.78 6.85
C ASN A 301 22.53 -6.08 6.38
N LEU A 302 21.71 -6.95 5.80
CA LEU A 302 22.15 -8.22 5.22
C LEU A 302 21.69 -8.34 3.77
N LYS A 303 22.49 -9.00 2.97
CA LYS A 303 22.13 -9.48 1.63
C LYS A 303 22.06 -11.00 1.67
N ILE A 304 20.95 -11.56 1.16
CA ILE A 304 20.81 -13.01 0.97
C ILE A 304 20.60 -13.27 -0.51
N SER A 305 21.39 -14.16 -1.07
CA SER A 305 21.27 -14.60 -2.46
C SER A 305 21.22 -16.11 -2.54
N LYS A 306 20.76 -16.65 -3.66
CA LYS A 306 20.74 -18.08 -3.92
C LYS A 306 21.82 -18.42 -4.96
N SER A 307 22.71 -19.34 -4.62
CA SER A 307 23.75 -19.83 -5.54
C SER A 307 23.18 -20.80 -6.58
N LYS A 308 23.95 -21.09 -7.62
CA LYS A 308 23.57 -22.09 -8.63
C LYS A 308 23.41 -23.49 -8.03
N ASP A 309 24.09 -23.80 -6.93
CA ASP A 309 24.02 -25.07 -6.21
C ASP A 309 22.88 -25.13 -5.19
N ASN A 310 21.91 -24.22 -5.30
CA ASN A 310 20.71 -24.15 -4.46
C ASN A 310 21.00 -23.82 -2.96
N LYS A 311 22.22 -23.39 -2.61
CA LYS A 311 22.58 -22.87 -1.29
C LYS A 311 22.30 -21.38 -1.20
N TYR A 312 21.98 -20.91 -0.01
CA TYR A 312 21.83 -19.48 0.27
C TYR A 312 23.17 -18.89 0.69
N ILE A 313 23.53 -17.75 0.12
CA ILE A 313 24.70 -16.97 0.51
C ILE A 313 24.21 -15.78 1.32
N ILE A 314 24.77 -15.58 2.51
CA ILE A 314 24.46 -14.44 3.36
C ILE A 314 25.70 -13.56 3.54
N GLU A 315 25.51 -12.27 3.33
CA GLU A 315 26.55 -11.26 3.42
C GLU A 315 26.07 -10.12 4.33
N ARG A 316 26.94 -9.66 5.21
CA ARG A 316 26.73 -8.42 5.97
C ARG A 316 27.13 -7.24 5.08
N LEU A 317 26.27 -6.19 5.05
CA LEU A 317 26.50 -4.97 4.28
C LEU A 317 27.00 -3.84 5.18
#